data_3cdfcd83b2f39cf1326c0ae12118cfb5
#
_entry.id   3cdfcd83b2f39cf1326c0ae12118cfb5
#
_cell.length_a   1.000
_cell.length_b   1.000
_cell.length_c   1.000
_cell.angle_alpha   90.00
_cell.angle_beta   90.00
_cell.angle_gamma   90.00
#
_symmetry.space_group_name_H-M   'P 1'
#
loop_
_entity.id
_entity.type
_entity.pdbx_description
1 polymer ?
#
loop_
_entity_poly.entity_id
_entity_poly.type
_entity_poly.pdbx_seq_one_letter_code
_entity_poly.pdbx_strand_id
1 'polypeptide(L)'
;MSSPLSLRSLRAWRAGLAGLVAAFSLVACGGGSGGVDTGGTGAFSVGRISGFGSIIVNGVRYDDSSAHVQDDDGNDLKGQLKLGMVVEVQGTAPTPGAAGELPRSTASHVEVSSVVKGPVTAASSNSLTVLGQSVTLTASTVLDLGSVAAADLEGRVVEVYGYPSASGPIVATRVELESSAPAFYKLTGFVSNANTSGGTTTFTLGGTSLTYTGALPEGFANGRLVRVKLRADSPAPAVWTATEIRVRKVYDDHAEAEVEGVVTSYTSAGDFTVNGLRVDASRATFEGSGTLAAGVRVEVEGSIQNGVLIARKVEFEDDESEDEREIELHGAISGFTAGTGSSATFVVRGVAVRVDGTTTYKDGLSFGALANSLAVEVKGRLDTDGATVIATEVKRDD
;
A
#
# COMPACT_ATOMS: atom_id res chain seq x y z
N MET A 1 8.50 22.12 -67.82
CA MET A 1 9.83 21.75 -68.22
C MET A 1 10.42 20.87 -67.14
N SER A 2 10.33 19.61 -67.41
CA SER A 2 11.37 18.58 -67.46
C SER A 2 11.80 18.00 -66.12
N SER A 3 11.26 16.87 -65.83
CA SER A 3 11.90 15.74 -65.11
C SER A 3 13.14 15.23 -65.89
N PRO A 4 13.98 14.28 -65.46
CA PRO A 4 13.60 13.03 -64.80
C PRO A 4 14.63 12.42 -63.82
N LEU A 5 14.15 11.46 -62.99
CA LEU A 5 14.56 10.06 -62.80
C LEU A 5 16.05 9.67 -62.78
N SER A 6 16.49 8.97 -61.74
CA SER A 6 16.95 7.59 -61.94
C SER A 6 17.12 6.78 -60.63
N LEU A 7 16.54 5.60 -60.67
CA LEU A 7 16.79 4.43 -59.81
C LEU A 7 18.18 3.81 -60.03
N ARG A 8 18.69 3.11 -59.04
CA ARG A 8 19.38 1.80 -59.04
C ARG A 8 20.30 1.72 -57.83
N SER A 9 20.54 0.64 -57.15
CA SER A 9 20.08 -0.73 -57.06
C SER A 9 20.92 -1.41 -55.96
N LEU A 10 20.24 -2.29 -55.22
CA LEU A 10 20.74 -3.53 -54.62
C LEU A 10 22.24 -3.82 -54.63
N ARG A 11 22.82 -4.17 -53.46
CA ARG A 11 23.39 -5.53 -53.28
C ARG A 11 23.76 -5.81 -51.83
N ALA A 12 23.25 -6.95 -51.37
CA ALA A 12 23.65 -7.65 -50.16
C ALA A 12 25.10 -8.11 -50.22
N TRP A 13 25.75 -8.15 -49.02
CA TRP A 13 26.81 -9.11 -48.79
C TRP A 13 26.79 -9.64 -47.36
N ARG A 14 26.74 -10.92 -47.30
CA ARG A 14 26.83 -11.80 -46.13
C ARG A 14 28.27 -12.10 -45.81
N ALA A 15 28.49 -12.58 -44.60
CA ALA A 15 29.64 -13.27 -44.00
C ALA A 15 30.59 -12.32 -43.25
N GLY A 16 31.06 -12.63 -42.05
CA GLY A 16 31.06 -13.83 -41.26
C GLY A 16 31.88 -13.62 -40.00
N LEU A 17 31.56 -14.40 -39.00
CA LEU A 17 32.39 -14.92 -37.91
C LEU A 17 33.44 -14.04 -37.23
N ALA A 18 33.34 -13.88 -35.93
CA ALA A 18 34.21 -14.56 -34.96
C ALA A 18 34.03 -13.93 -33.58
N GLY A 19 33.86 -14.81 -32.59
CA GLY A 19 33.61 -14.52 -31.21
C GLY A 19 34.80 -13.86 -30.51
N LEU A 20 34.47 -13.13 -29.47
CA LEU A 20 35.42 -12.82 -28.41
C LEU A 20 34.71 -13.03 -27.06
N VAL A 21 34.97 -14.18 -26.48
CA VAL A 21 34.68 -14.45 -25.04
C VAL A 21 35.72 -13.64 -24.26
N ALA A 22 35.29 -12.58 -23.63
CA ALA A 22 36.08 -11.90 -22.60
C ALA A 22 35.69 -12.41 -21.23
N ALA A 23 36.51 -13.35 -20.75
CA ALA A 23 36.52 -13.75 -19.35
C ALA A 23 37.04 -12.57 -18.51
N PHE A 24 36.20 -11.98 -17.67
CA PHE A 24 36.66 -11.05 -16.64
C PHE A 24 37.07 -11.85 -15.41
N SER A 25 38.36 -11.90 -15.21
CA SER A 25 39.05 -12.44 -14.05
C SER A 25 38.76 -11.58 -12.83
N LEU A 26 38.26 -12.19 -11.76
CA LEU A 26 38.24 -11.65 -10.40
C LEU A 26 39.69 -11.36 -9.96
N VAL A 27 40.03 -10.09 -9.78
CA VAL A 27 41.17 -9.68 -8.99
C VAL A 27 40.72 -9.37 -7.60
N ALA A 28 40.94 -10.29 -6.69
CA ALA A 28 40.92 -10.04 -5.25
C ALA A 28 42.18 -9.23 -4.91
N CYS A 29 42.00 -8.00 -4.42
CA CYS A 29 43.05 -7.28 -3.70
C CYS A 29 42.46 -6.85 -2.34
N GLY A 30 43.10 -7.37 -1.32
CA GLY A 30 42.76 -7.15 0.07
C GLY A 30 43.21 -5.82 0.64
N GLY A 31 42.64 -5.46 1.78
CA GLY A 31 43.24 -4.63 2.80
C GLY A 31 42.90 -3.16 2.78
N GLY A 32 41.89 -2.80 3.57
CA GLY A 32 41.60 -1.42 3.99
C GLY A 32 40.55 -1.45 5.08
N SER A 33 40.97 -1.39 6.34
CA SER A 33 40.09 -1.17 7.49
C SER A 33 39.40 0.19 7.37
N GLY A 34 38.14 0.19 7.02
CA GLY A 34 37.28 1.36 6.96
C GLY A 34 35.89 0.92 7.34
N GLY A 35 35.34 1.51 8.39
CA GLY A 35 34.01 1.49 8.91
C GLY A 35 33.05 0.39 8.45
N VAL A 36 32.58 -0.41 9.38
CA VAL A 36 31.41 -1.26 9.15
C VAL A 36 30.26 -0.37 8.73
N ASP A 37 30.04 -0.33 7.43
CA ASP A 37 28.83 0.19 6.85
C ASP A 37 27.73 -0.79 7.27
N THR A 38 26.97 -0.43 8.31
CA THR A 38 25.80 -1.17 8.77
C THR A 38 24.62 -0.83 7.86
N GLY A 39 24.81 -0.91 6.54
CA GLY A 39 23.71 -0.91 5.59
C GLY A 39 22.81 -2.08 5.92
N GLY A 40 21.58 -1.81 6.33
CA GLY A 40 20.60 -2.84 6.63
C GLY A 40 20.51 -3.84 5.48
N THR A 41 20.70 -5.13 5.78
CA THR A 41 20.69 -6.21 4.77
C THR A 41 19.28 -6.65 4.41
N GLY A 42 18.23 -5.99 4.97
CA GLY A 42 16.83 -6.32 4.79
C GLY A 42 16.12 -5.36 3.83
N ALA A 43 14.99 -5.80 3.31
CA ALA A 43 14.04 -4.97 2.59
C ALA A 43 13.03 -4.35 3.55
N PHE A 44 12.58 -3.15 3.20
CA PHE A 44 11.52 -2.43 3.86
C PHE A 44 10.46 -2.04 2.82
N SER A 45 9.19 -2.33 3.10
CA SER A 45 8.09 -2.00 2.20
C SER A 45 6.93 -1.39 2.97
N VAL A 46 6.35 -0.34 2.44
CA VAL A 46 5.11 0.27 2.94
C VAL A 46 4.11 0.31 1.80
N GLY A 47 2.98 -0.32 1.98
CA GLY A 47 1.94 -0.35 0.96
C GLY A 47 0.68 -1.07 1.44
N ARG A 48 -0.32 -1.11 0.58
CA ARG A 48 -1.54 -1.88 0.83
C ARG A 48 -1.31 -3.37 0.55
N ILE A 49 -2.00 -4.22 1.28
CA ILE A 49 -2.09 -5.63 0.93
C ILE A 49 -2.99 -5.75 -0.31
N SER A 50 -2.39 -6.13 -1.44
CA SER A 50 -3.08 -6.36 -2.72
C SER A 50 -3.36 -7.84 -3.01
N GLY A 51 -2.90 -8.75 -2.13
CA GLY A 51 -3.17 -10.16 -2.34
C GLY A 51 -2.72 -11.07 -1.19
N PHE A 52 -3.03 -12.35 -1.35
CA PHE A 52 -2.77 -13.39 -0.37
C PHE A 52 -2.25 -14.67 -0.98
N GLY A 53 -1.49 -15.41 -0.12
CA GLY A 53 -0.91 -16.69 -0.44
C GLY A 53 0.57 -16.86 -0.09
N SER A 54 1.09 -16.05 0.62
CA SER A 54 1.73 -14.99 1.33
C SER A 54 1.06 -13.63 1.13
N ILE A 55 1.38 -12.62 1.95
CA ILE A 55 0.87 -11.28 1.67
C ILE A 55 1.59 -10.70 0.44
N ILE A 56 0.84 -9.97 -0.38
CA ILE A 56 1.39 -9.25 -1.52
C ILE A 56 1.30 -7.75 -1.21
N VAL A 57 2.44 -7.07 -1.26
CA VAL A 57 2.57 -5.63 -1.01
C VAL A 57 3.54 -5.07 -2.05
N ASN A 58 3.15 -4.02 -2.77
CA ASN A 58 3.93 -3.37 -3.82
C ASN A 58 4.53 -4.41 -4.80
N GLY A 59 3.69 -5.31 -5.32
CA GLY A 59 4.11 -6.33 -6.28
C GLY A 59 5.07 -7.42 -5.75
N VAL A 60 5.38 -7.48 -4.45
CA VAL A 60 6.26 -8.49 -3.84
C VAL A 60 5.45 -9.43 -2.95
N ARG A 61 5.69 -10.75 -3.10
CA ARG A 61 5.12 -11.79 -2.21
C ARG A 61 6.00 -11.97 -0.98
N TYR A 62 5.50 -11.62 0.17
CA TYR A 62 6.18 -11.78 1.47
C TYR A 62 5.65 -13.01 2.21
N ASP A 63 6.47 -14.04 2.37
CA ASP A 63 6.15 -15.15 3.28
C ASP A 63 6.10 -14.62 4.72
N ASP A 64 4.89 -14.50 5.24
CA ASP A 64 4.58 -13.99 6.58
C ASP A 64 4.38 -15.10 7.62
N SER A 65 4.61 -16.37 7.26
CA SER A 65 4.34 -17.53 8.11
C SER A 65 5.10 -17.50 9.43
N SER A 66 6.33 -16.96 9.42
CA SER A 66 7.19 -16.80 10.61
C SER A 66 7.26 -15.36 11.12
N ALA A 67 6.59 -14.40 10.47
CA ALA A 67 6.64 -13.00 10.83
C ALA A 67 5.98 -12.72 12.18
N HIS A 68 6.49 -11.70 12.87
CA HIS A 68 5.78 -11.05 13.95
C HIS A 68 4.80 -10.04 13.32
N VAL A 69 3.51 -10.30 13.48
CA VAL A 69 2.44 -9.49 12.88
C VAL A 69 1.68 -8.76 13.97
N GLN A 70 1.69 -7.44 13.95
CA GLN A 70 1.04 -6.63 14.98
C GLN A 70 0.37 -5.39 14.39
N ASP A 71 -0.52 -4.76 15.17
CA ASP A 71 -0.98 -3.40 14.88
C ASP A 71 0.01 -2.36 15.47
N ASP A 72 -0.23 -1.10 15.16
CA ASP A 72 0.54 0.04 15.66
C ASP A 72 0.37 0.30 17.18
N ASP A 73 -0.43 -0.51 17.87
CA ASP A 73 -0.54 -0.57 19.33
C ASP A 73 0.21 -1.77 19.93
N GLY A 74 0.75 -2.66 19.11
CA GLY A 74 1.48 -3.86 19.51
C GLY A 74 0.56 -5.05 19.78
N ASN A 75 -0.71 -5.02 19.38
CA ASN A 75 -1.59 -6.19 19.48
C ASN A 75 -1.26 -7.18 18.37
N ASP A 76 -1.23 -8.48 18.71
CA ASP A 76 -1.00 -9.55 17.74
C ASP A 76 -2.16 -9.63 16.74
N LEU A 77 -1.83 -9.51 15.45
CA LEU A 77 -2.75 -9.63 14.32
C LEU A 77 -2.44 -10.84 13.42
N LYS A 78 -1.63 -11.81 13.90
CA LYS A 78 -1.32 -12.99 13.10
C LYS A 78 -2.58 -13.75 12.68
N GLY A 79 -2.72 -13.98 11.36
CA GLY A 79 -3.92 -14.59 10.77
C GLY A 79 -5.12 -13.66 10.65
N GLN A 80 -4.97 -12.38 10.94
CA GLN A 80 -6.03 -11.37 10.85
C GLN A 80 -5.78 -10.30 9.76
N LEU A 81 -4.70 -10.45 8.99
CA LEU A 81 -4.42 -9.57 7.86
C LEU A 81 -5.54 -9.68 6.82
N LYS A 82 -5.94 -8.54 6.26
CA LYS A 82 -7.02 -8.45 5.28
C LYS A 82 -6.62 -7.60 4.08
N LEU A 83 -7.24 -7.87 2.95
CA LEU A 83 -7.05 -7.13 1.70
C LEU A 83 -7.30 -5.63 1.92
N GLY A 84 -6.43 -4.79 1.38
CA GLY A 84 -6.51 -3.33 1.50
C GLY A 84 -5.98 -2.74 2.80
N MET A 85 -5.58 -3.54 3.81
CA MET A 85 -4.86 -3.01 4.97
C MET A 85 -3.51 -2.43 4.54
N VAL A 86 -3.13 -1.28 5.08
CA VAL A 86 -1.80 -0.70 4.88
C VAL A 86 -0.86 -1.25 5.92
N VAL A 87 0.27 -1.76 5.44
CA VAL A 87 1.28 -2.41 6.27
C VAL A 87 2.68 -1.83 6.04
N GLU A 88 3.49 -1.89 7.08
CA GLU A 88 4.95 -1.80 7.01
C GLU A 88 5.50 -3.22 7.12
N VAL A 89 6.27 -3.64 6.12
CA VAL A 89 6.89 -4.97 6.09
C VAL A 89 8.40 -4.82 6.17
N GLN A 90 9.02 -5.54 7.09
CA GLN A 90 10.46 -5.73 7.15
C GLN A 90 10.77 -7.19 6.83
N GLY A 91 11.75 -7.42 5.97
CA GLY A 91 12.07 -8.77 5.53
C GLY A 91 13.41 -8.89 4.85
N THR A 92 13.60 -9.98 4.12
CA THR A 92 14.79 -10.18 3.28
C THR A 92 14.67 -9.39 1.98
N ALA A 93 15.80 -9.11 1.32
CA ALA A 93 15.76 -8.53 -0.03
C ALA A 93 14.95 -9.44 -0.97
N PRO A 94 14.06 -8.88 -1.80
CA PRO A 94 13.27 -9.65 -2.75
C PRO A 94 14.17 -10.41 -3.76
N THR A 95 13.78 -11.63 -4.07
CA THR A 95 14.41 -12.45 -5.11
C THR A 95 13.44 -12.59 -6.27
N PRO A 96 13.92 -12.54 -7.54
CA PRO A 96 13.05 -12.70 -8.69
C PRO A 96 12.24 -13.99 -8.62
N GLY A 97 10.95 -13.91 -8.95
CA GLY A 97 10.09 -15.07 -9.14
C GLY A 97 10.43 -15.82 -10.45
N ALA A 98 9.74 -16.91 -10.72
CA ALA A 98 9.75 -17.57 -12.03
C ALA A 98 9.15 -16.64 -13.09
N ALA A 99 9.30 -16.98 -14.37
CA ALA A 99 8.72 -16.16 -15.44
C ALA A 99 7.20 -16.02 -15.30
N GLY A 100 6.73 -14.79 -15.12
CA GLY A 100 5.31 -14.48 -14.89
C GLY A 100 4.85 -14.55 -13.43
N GLU A 101 5.79 -14.78 -12.49
CA GLU A 101 5.55 -14.79 -11.06
C GLU A 101 6.12 -13.52 -10.40
N LEU A 102 5.47 -13.06 -9.35
CA LEU A 102 5.96 -11.94 -8.55
C LEU A 102 7.28 -12.27 -7.83
N PRO A 103 8.15 -11.28 -7.58
CA PRO A 103 9.30 -11.42 -6.69
C PRO A 103 8.87 -11.94 -5.31
N ARG A 104 9.77 -12.65 -4.63
CA ARG A 104 9.51 -13.28 -3.33
C ARG A 104 10.47 -12.80 -2.27
N SER A 105 9.95 -12.57 -1.07
CA SER A 105 10.70 -12.22 0.14
C SER A 105 10.14 -13.00 1.34
N THR A 106 10.90 -13.02 2.44
CA THR A 106 10.43 -13.52 3.74
C THR A 106 10.27 -12.35 4.68
N ALA A 107 9.05 -12.13 5.19
CA ALA A 107 8.80 -11.12 6.20
C ALA A 107 9.31 -11.58 7.56
N SER A 108 9.95 -10.69 8.29
CA SER A 108 10.30 -10.85 9.70
C SER A 108 9.34 -10.11 10.62
N HIS A 109 8.85 -8.97 10.16
CA HIS A 109 7.92 -8.11 10.89
C HIS A 109 6.90 -7.50 9.94
N VAL A 110 5.65 -7.44 10.38
CA VAL A 110 4.54 -6.77 9.68
C VAL A 110 3.78 -5.93 10.69
N GLU A 111 3.73 -4.62 10.46
CA GLU A 111 2.97 -3.70 11.29
C GLU A 111 1.80 -3.12 10.47
N VAL A 112 0.57 -3.29 10.99
CA VAL A 112 -0.65 -2.77 10.38
C VAL A 112 -0.98 -1.42 10.97
N SER A 113 -1.25 -0.43 10.14
CA SER A 113 -1.63 0.91 10.59
C SER A 113 -2.92 1.39 9.91
N SER A 114 -3.92 1.75 10.70
CA SER A 114 -5.07 2.51 10.22
C SER A 114 -4.81 4.02 10.34
N VAL A 115 -5.43 4.77 9.45
CA VAL A 115 -5.26 6.24 9.41
C VAL A 115 -6.27 6.96 10.28
N VAL A 116 -7.50 6.48 10.34
CA VAL A 116 -8.54 7.03 11.21
C VAL A 116 -9.51 5.95 11.65
N LYS A 117 -9.86 5.95 12.94
CA LYS A 117 -10.92 5.14 13.54
C LYS A 117 -11.83 6.03 14.34
N GLY A 118 -13.11 6.10 13.98
CA GLY A 118 -14.03 6.98 14.68
C GLY A 118 -15.41 7.11 14.03
N PRO A 119 -16.27 7.98 14.59
CA PRO A 119 -17.62 8.19 14.10
C PRO A 119 -17.65 8.88 12.74
N VAL A 120 -18.51 8.40 11.87
CA VAL A 120 -18.82 9.01 10.57
C VAL A 120 -19.85 10.13 10.81
N THR A 121 -19.56 11.33 10.36
CA THR A 121 -20.44 12.50 10.47
C THR A 121 -21.14 12.89 9.17
N ALA A 122 -20.61 12.39 8.02
CA ALA A 122 -21.26 12.50 6.71
C ALA A 122 -20.81 11.32 5.85
N ALA A 123 -21.70 10.80 5.03
CA ALA A 123 -21.45 9.67 4.15
C ALA A 123 -22.12 9.84 2.79
N SER A 124 -21.46 9.33 1.76
CA SER A 124 -21.98 9.16 0.40
C SER A 124 -21.43 7.86 -0.20
N SER A 125 -21.76 7.54 -1.43
CA SER A 125 -21.25 6.36 -2.12
C SER A 125 -19.74 6.37 -2.35
N ASN A 126 -19.11 7.56 -2.39
CA ASN A 126 -17.69 7.73 -2.74
C ASN A 126 -16.90 8.59 -1.76
N SER A 127 -17.51 9.01 -0.65
CA SER A 127 -16.81 9.81 0.37
C SER A 127 -17.41 9.67 1.75
N LEU A 128 -16.57 9.78 2.78
CA LEU A 128 -16.94 9.82 4.18
C LEU A 128 -16.29 11.03 4.86
N THR A 129 -16.90 11.48 5.95
CA THR A 129 -16.23 12.35 6.93
C THR A 129 -16.14 11.60 8.25
N VAL A 130 -14.91 11.28 8.67
CA VAL A 130 -14.64 10.51 9.89
C VAL A 130 -13.78 11.34 10.82
N LEU A 131 -14.21 11.62 12.03
CA LEU A 131 -13.52 12.51 12.97
C LEU A 131 -13.13 13.87 12.37
N GLY A 132 -13.91 14.41 11.44
CA GLY A 132 -13.58 15.66 10.72
C GLY A 132 -12.56 15.52 9.58
N GLN A 133 -12.11 14.30 9.28
CA GLN A 133 -11.26 14.01 8.12
C GLN A 133 -12.11 13.68 6.91
N SER A 134 -11.83 14.29 5.78
CA SER A 134 -12.40 13.86 4.50
C SER A 134 -11.73 12.58 4.02
N VAL A 135 -12.52 11.59 3.65
CA VAL A 135 -12.07 10.28 3.14
C VAL A 135 -12.70 10.06 1.78
N THR A 136 -11.91 9.76 0.77
CA THR A 136 -12.36 9.38 -0.57
C THR A 136 -12.37 7.87 -0.69
N LEU A 137 -13.45 7.34 -1.25
CA LEU A 137 -13.59 5.93 -1.63
C LEU A 137 -13.42 5.84 -3.14
N THR A 138 -12.52 4.96 -3.59
CA THR A 138 -12.23 4.72 -5.02
C THR A 138 -12.68 3.33 -5.44
N ALA A 139 -12.53 2.98 -6.70
CA ALA A 139 -12.84 1.64 -7.20
C ALA A 139 -11.91 0.56 -6.62
N SER A 140 -10.75 0.95 -6.06
CA SER A 140 -9.79 0.06 -5.39
C SER A 140 -9.99 -0.03 -3.87
N THR A 141 -10.92 0.75 -3.29
CA THR A 141 -11.21 0.71 -1.84
C THR A 141 -11.96 -0.57 -1.47
N VAL A 142 -11.38 -1.37 -0.59
CA VAL A 142 -12.05 -2.54 -0.02
C VAL A 142 -13.06 -2.11 1.03
N LEU A 143 -14.32 -2.54 0.89
CA LEU A 143 -15.41 -2.20 1.80
C LEU A 143 -15.84 -3.43 2.62
N ASP A 144 -15.46 -3.47 3.89
CA ASP A 144 -15.88 -4.51 4.86
C ASP A 144 -16.98 -3.93 5.76
N LEU A 145 -18.14 -3.73 5.17
CA LEU A 145 -19.27 -3.05 5.78
C LEU A 145 -20.44 -4.00 6.13
N GLY A 146 -20.25 -5.30 5.91
CA GLY A 146 -21.33 -6.28 6.01
C GLY A 146 -22.43 -5.99 5.00
N SER A 147 -23.65 -5.75 5.48
CA SER A 147 -24.82 -5.43 4.64
C SER A 147 -25.11 -3.92 4.54
N VAL A 148 -24.25 -3.05 5.11
CA VAL A 148 -24.46 -1.60 5.15
C VAL A 148 -23.85 -0.97 3.93
N ALA A 149 -24.59 -0.12 3.20
CA ALA A 149 -24.02 0.64 2.11
C ALA A 149 -23.13 1.79 2.64
N ALA A 150 -22.08 2.18 1.86
CA ALA A 150 -21.21 3.27 2.27
C ALA A 150 -21.97 4.58 2.54
N ALA A 151 -23.02 4.87 1.78
CA ALA A 151 -23.87 6.04 1.96
C ALA A 151 -24.70 6.04 3.28
N ASP A 152 -24.84 4.87 3.92
CA ASP A 152 -25.65 4.68 5.14
C ASP A 152 -24.77 4.60 6.41
N LEU A 153 -23.51 5.01 6.33
CA LEU A 153 -22.55 4.92 7.44
C LEU A 153 -22.67 6.08 8.45
N GLU A 154 -23.42 7.13 8.17
CA GLU A 154 -23.56 8.26 9.09
C GLU A 154 -24.03 7.80 10.48
N GLY A 155 -23.37 8.28 11.54
CA GLY A 155 -23.61 7.90 12.92
C GLY A 155 -22.96 6.56 13.34
N ARG A 156 -22.34 5.82 12.43
CA ARG A 156 -21.60 4.59 12.73
C ARG A 156 -20.13 4.87 12.96
N VAL A 157 -19.44 3.91 13.55
CA VAL A 157 -17.97 3.96 13.72
C VAL A 157 -17.31 3.08 12.67
N VAL A 158 -16.32 3.61 12.01
CA VAL A 158 -15.50 2.88 11.02
C VAL A 158 -14.03 2.96 11.36
N GLU A 159 -13.26 1.97 10.88
CA GLU A 159 -11.81 2.03 10.81
C GLU A 159 -11.40 2.13 9.34
N VAL A 160 -10.54 3.10 9.02
CA VAL A 160 -10.11 3.43 7.66
C VAL A 160 -8.61 3.20 7.55
N TYR A 161 -8.21 2.40 6.60
CA TYR A 161 -6.83 2.22 6.16
C TYR A 161 -6.61 3.06 4.90
N GLY A 162 -5.42 3.59 4.75
CA GLY A 162 -5.07 4.49 3.64
C GLY A 162 -3.83 5.29 3.98
N TYR A 163 -3.57 6.31 3.19
CA TYR A 163 -2.38 7.13 3.37
C TYR A 163 -2.75 8.50 3.94
N PRO A 164 -2.03 8.98 5.00
CA PRO A 164 -2.32 10.28 5.59
C PRO A 164 -1.99 11.39 4.59
N SER A 165 -2.87 12.38 4.47
CA SER A 165 -2.65 13.57 3.66
C SER A 165 -2.37 14.79 4.54
N ALA A 166 -1.48 15.68 4.09
CA ALA A 166 -1.21 16.94 4.80
C ALA A 166 -2.26 18.03 4.50
N SER A 167 -2.91 17.97 3.33
CA SER A 167 -3.78 19.06 2.87
C SER A 167 -5.00 18.60 2.03
N GLY A 168 -5.10 17.31 1.73
CA GLY A 168 -6.18 16.73 0.93
C GLY A 168 -6.98 15.67 1.70
N PRO A 169 -7.95 15.04 1.04
CA PRO A 169 -8.65 13.90 1.61
C PRO A 169 -7.70 12.69 1.78
N ILE A 170 -8.03 11.83 2.73
CA ILE A 170 -7.45 10.49 2.85
C ILE A 170 -8.03 9.66 1.71
N VAL A 171 -7.20 9.04 0.88
CA VAL A 171 -7.64 8.02 -0.07
C VAL A 171 -7.66 6.69 0.67
N ALA A 172 -8.85 6.11 0.83
CA ALA A 172 -9.01 4.87 1.57
C ALA A 172 -8.63 3.67 0.71
N THR A 173 -7.80 2.79 1.26
CA THR A 173 -7.51 1.47 0.68
C THR A 173 -8.45 0.40 1.21
N ARG A 174 -8.94 0.60 2.47
CA ARG A 174 -9.94 -0.26 3.12
C ARG A 174 -10.76 0.55 4.12
N VAL A 175 -12.06 0.21 4.23
CA VAL A 175 -12.96 0.71 5.29
C VAL A 175 -13.63 -0.49 5.96
N GLU A 176 -13.52 -0.55 7.28
CA GLU A 176 -14.18 -1.57 8.11
C GLU A 176 -15.25 -0.93 8.99
N LEU A 177 -16.43 -1.54 9.02
CA LEU A 177 -17.48 -1.15 9.96
C LEU A 177 -17.20 -1.78 11.33
N GLU A 178 -17.08 -0.95 12.36
CA GLU A 178 -16.94 -1.43 13.73
C GLU A 178 -18.26 -2.02 14.25
N SER A 179 -18.21 -3.26 14.69
CA SER A 179 -19.38 -3.99 15.20
C SER A 179 -19.74 -3.62 16.63
N SER A 180 -18.82 -2.97 17.37
CA SER A 180 -19.00 -2.55 18.76
C SER A 180 -18.36 -1.19 19.00
N ALA A 181 -18.79 -0.50 20.07
CA ALA A 181 -18.16 0.77 20.46
C ALA A 181 -16.70 0.52 20.87
N PRO A 182 -15.73 1.19 20.21
CA PRO A 182 -14.32 1.02 20.56
C PRO A 182 -13.98 1.72 21.88
N ALA A 183 -12.94 1.25 22.55
CA ALA A 183 -12.45 1.85 23.79
C ALA A 183 -11.87 3.26 23.58
N PHE A 184 -11.36 3.52 22.37
CA PHE A 184 -10.80 4.81 21.95
C PHE A 184 -10.97 4.96 20.44
N TYR A 185 -10.96 6.21 19.99
CA TYR A 185 -10.80 6.52 18.57
C TYR A 185 -9.32 6.77 18.25
N LYS A 186 -8.96 6.71 16.97
CA LYS A 186 -7.59 6.86 16.50
C LYS A 186 -7.55 7.82 15.32
N LEU A 187 -6.50 8.65 15.27
CA LEU A 187 -6.25 9.54 14.15
C LEU A 187 -4.75 9.68 13.92
N THR A 188 -4.32 9.45 12.69
CA THR A 188 -2.97 9.70 12.20
C THR A 188 -2.99 10.91 11.28
N GLY A 189 -2.14 11.90 11.52
CA GLY A 189 -2.11 13.11 10.71
C GLY A 189 -0.96 14.05 11.06
N PHE A 190 -0.83 15.12 10.29
CA PHE A 190 0.22 16.11 10.47
C PHE A 190 -0.23 17.19 11.46
N VAL A 191 0.60 17.41 12.48
CA VAL A 191 0.35 18.44 13.50
C VAL A 191 0.37 19.84 12.87
N SER A 192 -0.65 20.62 13.18
CA SER A 192 -0.68 22.04 12.87
C SER A 192 -1.30 22.83 14.03
N ASN A 193 -1.03 24.14 14.06
CA ASN A 193 -1.54 25.09 15.07
C ASN A 193 -1.26 24.65 16.52
N ALA A 194 -0.15 23.95 16.77
CA ALA A 194 0.20 23.52 18.11
C ALA A 194 0.53 24.71 19.01
N ASN A 195 -0.16 24.80 20.16
CA ASN A 195 0.03 25.81 21.17
C ASN A 195 -0.13 25.21 22.57
N THR A 196 0.88 25.43 23.44
CA THR A 196 0.87 24.92 24.81
C THR A 196 0.71 26.07 25.80
N SER A 197 -0.27 25.95 26.67
CA SER A 197 -0.52 26.92 27.75
C SER A 197 -1.04 26.19 29.00
N GLY A 198 -0.47 26.48 30.16
CA GLY A 198 -0.91 25.91 31.43
C GLY A 198 -0.86 24.37 31.51
N GLY A 199 0.09 23.73 30.81
CA GLY A 199 0.23 22.25 30.79
C GLY A 199 -0.73 21.55 29.85
N THR A 200 -1.54 22.29 29.09
CA THR A 200 -2.43 21.77 28.06
C THR A 200 -1.96 22.25 26.71
N THR A 201 -1.88 21.32 25.75
CA THR A 201 -1.56 21.60 24.34
C THR A 201 -2.82 21.49 23.51
N THR A 202 -3.12 22.51 22.72
CA THR A 202 -4.12 22.47 21.67
C THR A 202 -3.42 22.37 20.33
N PHE A 203 -3.95 21.60 19.39
CA PHE A 203 -3.41 21.44 18.03
C PHE A 203 -4.49 20.92 17.09
N THR A 204 -4.20 20.87 15.81
CA THR A 204 -5.10 20.27 14.81
C THR A 204 -4.37 19.18 14.04
N LEU A 205 -5.12 18.15 13.64
CA LEU A 205 -4.73 17.16 12.65
C LEU A 205 -5.76 17.23 11.52
N GLY A 206 -5.37 17.75 10.35
CA GLY A 206 -6.32 18.00 9.27
C GLY A 206 -7.50 18.87 9.75
N GLY A 207 -8.73 18.38 9.58
CA GLY A 207 -9.96 19.06 10.02
C GLY A 207 -10.32 18.90 11.52
N THR A 208 -9.52 18.18 12.31
CA THR A 208 -9.85 17.81 13.69
C THR A 208 -9.12 18.66 14.71
N SER A 209 -9.85 19.36 15.56
CA SER A 209 -9.30 20.10 16.70
C SER A 209 -9.10 19.19 17.90
N LEU A 210 -7.94 19.28 18.53
CA LEU A 210 -7.48 18.37 19.59
C LEU A 210 -6.96 19.14 20.80
N THR A 211 -7.13 18.54 21.98
CA THR A 211 -6.49 18.97 23.21
C THR A 211 -5.78 17.78 23.87
N TYR A 212 -4.62 18.02 24.45
CA TYR A 212 -3.83 17.05 25.19
C TYR A 212 -3.27 17.66 26.47
N THR A 213 -3.41 16.97 27.58
CA THR A 213 -2.84 17.39 28.86
C THR A 213 -1.80 16.37 29.29
N GLY A 214 -0.55 16.82 29.41
CA GLY A 214 0.58 15.98 29.75
C GLY A 214 1.88 16.42 29.06
N ALA A 215 2.95 15.67 29.33
CA ALA A 215 4.24 15.89 28.66
C ALA A 215 4.13 15.45 27.20
N LEU A 216 4.53 16.31 26.29
CA LEU A 216 4.57 15.98 24.86
C LEU A 216 5.70 15.00 24.58
N PRO A 217 5.51 14.03 23.66
CA PRO A 217 6.57 13.13 23.24
C PRO A 217 7.68 13.90 22.50
N GLU A 218 8.88 13.35 22.55
CA GLU A 218 10.03 13.87 21.81
C GLU A 218 9.70 13.98 20.31
N GLY A 219 10.10 15.08 19.68
CA GLY A 219 9.86 15.35 18.25
C GLY A 219 8.45 15.85 17.92
N PHE A 220 7.55 16.03 18.89
CA PHE A 220 6.25 16.65 18.62
C PHE A 220 6.42 18.12 18.21
N ALA A 221 6.00 18.45 17.00
CA ALA A 221 6.05 19.81 16.44
C ALA A 221 5.10 19.93 15.25
N ASN A 222 4.78 21.17 14.86
CA ASN A 222 4.04 21.42 13.61
C ASN A 222 4.76 20.80 12.42
N GLY A 223 3.98 20.20 11.52
CA GLY A 223 4.46 19.46 10.34
C GLY A 223 4.93 18.03 10.63
N ARG A 224 4.94 17.59 11.88
CA ARG A 224 5.28 16.20 12.21
C ARG A 224 4.06 15.29 12.09
N LEU A 225 4.27 14.10 11.51
CA LEU A 225 3.27 13.04 11.48
C LEU A 225 3.17 12.42 12.87
N VAL A 226 1.97 12.41 13.42
CA VAL A 226 1.68 11.81 14.73
C VAL A 226 0.46 10.92 14.62
N ARG A 227 0.43 9.89 15.46
CA ARG A 227 -0.76 9.11 15.78
C ARG A 227 -1.27 9.51 17.16
N VAL A 228 -2.58 9.74 17.27
CA VAL A 228 -3.23 10.04 18.54
C VAL A 228 -4.33 9.02 18.86
N LYS A 229 -4.43 8.64 20.13
CA LYS A 229 -5.64 8.02 20.66
C LYS A 229 -6.51 9.09 21.25
N LEU A 230 -7.79 9.02 20.94
CA LEU A 230 -8.79 9.97 21.40
C LEU A 230 -9.78 9.26 22.34
N ARG A 231 -10.24 10.00 23.33
CA ARG A 231 -11.34 9.51 24.15
C ARG A 231 -12.59 9.33 23.28
N ALA A 232 -13.24 8.17 23.40
CA ALA A 232 -14.44 7.84 22.62
C ALA A 232 -15.67 8.55 23.19
N ASP A 233 -15.73 9.88 23.05
CA ASP A 233 -16.85 10.70 23.54
C ASP A 233 -18.07 10.57 22.62
N SER A 234 -19.25 10.52 23.22
CA SER A 234 -20.53 10.55 22.54
C SER A 234 -21.51 11.44 23.34
N PRO A 235 -22.13 12.46 22.73
CA PRO A 235 -21.98 12.89 21.34
C PRO A 235 -20.57 13.42 21.02
N ALA A 236 -20.22 13.46 19.72
CA ALA A 236 -18.94 13.95 19.24
C ALA A 236 -18.70 15.41 19.68
N PRO A 237 -17.56 15.73 20.34
CA PRO A 237 -17.27 17.07 20.79
C PRO A 237 -16.72 17.95 19.66
N ALA A 238 -16.77 19.29 19.83
CA ALA A 238 -16.13 20.21 18.91
C ALA A 238 -14.59 20.15 18.98
N VAL A 239 -14.03 19.78 20.13
CA VAL A 239 -12.60 19.57 20.37
C VAL A 239 -12.43 18.23 21.06
N TRP A 240 -11.68 17.34 20.42
CA TRP A 240 -11.44 15.99 20.92
C TRP A 240 -10.32 15.97 21.96
N THR A 241 -10.44 15.09 22.94
CA THR A 241 -9.40 14.89 23.96
C THR A 241 -8.46 13.76 23.52
N ALA A 242 -7.23 14.10 23.21
CA ALA A 242 -6.16 13.12 23.02
C ALA A 242 -5.74 12.54 24.38
N THR A 243 -5.64 11.22 24.46
CA THR A 243 -5.17 10.48 25.64
C THR A 243 -3.74 9.96 25.47
N GLU A 244 -3.31 9.79 24.23
CA GLU A 244 -1.97 9.38 23.86
C GLU A 244 -1.55 10.07 22.56
N ILE A 245 -0.28 10.46 22.46
CA ILE A 245 0.34 10.97 21.24
C ILE A 245 1.60 10.16 20.98
N ARG A 246 1.76 9.61 19.79
CA ARG A 246 2.99 8.98 19.31
C ARG A 246 3.49 9.73 18.07
N VAL A 247 4.74 10.19 18.12
CA VAL A 247 5.40 10.74 16.93
C VAL A 247 5.93 9.59 16.10
N ARG A 248 5.70 9.62 14.78
CA ARG A 248 6.23 8.58 13.90
C ARG A 248 7.77 8.59 13.98
N LYS A 249 8.34 7.39 14.17
CA LYS A 249 9.79 7.20 14.26
C LYS A 249 10.45 7.49 12.92
N VAL A 250 11.73 7.83 12.97
CA VAL A 250 12.60 7.79 11.80
C VAL A 250 12.86 6.32 11.50
N TYR A 251 12.77 5.94 10.24
CA TYR A 251 13.06 4.57 9.82
C TYR A 251 14.56 4.28 9.93
N ASP A 252 14.88 3.04 10.28
CA ASP A 252 16.24 2.52 10.25
C ASP A 252 16.75 2.44 8.80
N ASP A 253 18.08 2.29 8.64
CA ASP A 253 18.69 2.16 7.33
C ASP A 253 18.34 0.81 6.69
N HIS A 254 17.89 0.87 5.43
CA HIS A 254 17.55 -0.30 4.62
C HIS A 254 18.17 -0.18 3.23
N ALA A 255 18.85 -1.23 2.78
CA ALA A 255 19.48 -1.27 1.45
C ALA A 255 18.46 -1.29 0.30
N GLU A 256 17.31 -1.92 0.54
CA GLU A 256 16.16 -1.95 -0.35
C GLU A 256 14.95 -1.43 0.39
N ALA A 257 14.29 -0.44 -0.17
CA ALA A 257 13.07 0.16 0.38
C ALA A 257 12.12 0.54 -0.74
N GLU A 258 10.84 0.32 -0.50
CA GLU A 258 9.75 0.64 -1.42
C GLU A 258 8.59 1.20 -0.60
N VAL A 259 8.16 2.40 -0.93
CA VAL A 259 7.16 3.15 -0.16
C VAL A 259 6.10 3.70 -1.08
N GLU A 260 4.90 3.13 -0.98
CA GLU A 260 3.70 3.69 -1.59
C GLU A 260 3.06 4.71 -0.63
N GLY A 261 2.61 5.83 -1.18
CA GLY A 261 1.95 6.84 -0.36
C GLY A 261 1.67 8.15 -1.06
N VAL A 262 1.27 9.14 -0.26
CA VAL A 262 0.95 10.49 -0.73
C VAL A 262 2.12 11.43 -0.45
N VAL A 263 2.50 12.23 -1.43
CA VAL A 263 3.46 13.33 -1.23
C VAL A 263 2.86 14.34 -0.26
N THR A 264 3.45 14.43 0.92
CA THR A 264 2.91 15.23 2.04
C THR A 264 3.53 16.62 2.15
N SER A 265 4.73 16.80 1.61
CA SER A 265 5.33 18.12 1.36
C SER A 265 6.23 18.04 0.13
N TYR A 266 6.36 19.14 -0.60
CA TYR A 266 7.19 19.23 -1.79
C TYR A 266 7.92 20.57 -1.86
N THR A 267 9.24 20.52 -1.92
CA THR A 267 10.11 21.66 -2.18
C THR A 267 10.79 21.49 -3.53
N SER A 268 11.33 20.32 -3.79
CA SER A 268 11.99 19.94 -5.05
C SER A 268 12.06 18.41 -5.15
N ALA A 269 12.48 17.88 -6.30
CA ALA A 269 12.72 16.43 -6.44
C ALA A 269 13.77 15.89 -5.44
N GLY A 270 14.71 16.70 -4.98
CA GLY A 270 15.68 16.33 -3.95
C GLY A 270 15.21 16.56 -2.50
N ASP A 271 14.01 17.12 -2.28
CA ASP A 271 13.51 17.42 -0.95
C ASP A 271 11.98 17.46 -0.94
N PHE A 272 11.39 16.31 -0.69
CA PHE A 272 9.96 16.13 -0.46
C PHE A 272 9.71 15.03 0.58
N THR A 273 8.48 14.80 0.95
CA THR A 273 8.11 13.73 1.88
C THR A 273 6.96 12.89 1.34
N VAL A 274 7.03 11.57 1.53
CA VAL A 274 5.94 10.62 1.27
C VAL A 274 5.52 10.00 2.60
N ASN A 275 4.25 10.11 2.97
CA ASN A 275 3.74 9.68 4.28
C ASN A 275 4.57 10.22 5.46
N GLY A 276 5.18 11.40 5.31
CA GLY A 276 6.08 12.01 6.30
C GLY A 276 7.53 11.47 6.31
N LEU A 277 7.88 10.47 5.51
CA LEU A 277 9.25 10.04 5.25
C LEU A 277 9.91 11.00 4.26
N ARG A 278 11.11 11.51 4.59
CA ARG A 278 11.88 12.34 3.66
C ARG A 278 12.38 11.52 2.47
N VAL A 279 12.30 12.12 1.28
CA VAL A 279 12.73 11.51 0.01
C VAL A 279 13.66 12.44 -0.72
N ASP A 280 14.76 11.89 -1.23
CA ASP A 280 15.64 12.51 -2.23
C ASP A 280 15.56 11.70 -3.53
N ALA A 281 14.83 12.23 -4.50
CA ALA A 281 14.70 11.69 -5.85
C ALA A 281 15.45 12.52 -6.90
N SER A 282 16.46 13.29 -6.49
CA SER A 282 17.26 14.15 -7.41
C SER A 282 17.96 13.36 -8.53
N ARG A 283 18.12 12.04 -8.37
CA ARG A 283 18.76 11.13 -9.33
C ARG A 283 17.84 9.99 -9.76
N ALA A 284 16.59 10.00 -9.36
CA ALA A 284 15.62 8.94 -9.67
C ALA A 284 15.14 9.03 -11.12
N THR A 285 14.72 7.90 -11.65
CA THR A 285 13.85 7.86 -12.83
C THR A 285 12.41 8.09 -12.40
N PHE A 286 11.62 8.75 -13.26
CA PHE A 286 10.21 8.99 -13.03
C PHE A 286 9.41 8.21 -14.07
N GLU A 287 8.43 7.44 -13.62
CA GLU A 287 7.55 6.61 -14.45
C GLU A 287 6.09 7.02 -14.27
N GLY A 288 5.26 6.68 -15.26
CA GLY A 288 3.86 7.12 -15.29
C GLY A 288 3.67 8.57 -15.76
N SER A 289 2.43 9.03 -15.77
CA SER A 289 2.05 10.38 -16.19
C SER A 289 1.66 11.22 -14.98
N GLY A 290 2.51 12.14 -14.57
CA GLY A 290 2.23 13.00 -13.41
C GLY A 290 3.23 14.13 -13.27
N THR A 291 2.97 15.00 -12.31
CA THR A 291 3.90 16.04 -11.87
C THR A 291 4.01 15.95 -10.36
N LEU A 292 5.23 15.79 -9.86
CA LEU A 292 5.48 15.67 -8.43
C LEU A 292 5.05 16.96 -7.69
N ALA A 293 4.10 16.81 -6.81
CA ALA A 293 3.53 17.89 -6.01
C ALA A 293 2.87 17.32 -4.73
N ALA A 294 2.67 18.15 -3.72
CA ALA A 294 1.92 17.74 -2.53
C ALA A 294 0.50 17.26 -2.91
N GLY A 295 0.08 16.14 -2.32
CA GLY A 295 -1.21 15.49 -2.59
C GLY A 295 -1.16 14.44 -3.70
N VAL A 296 -0.08 14.32 -4.46
CA VAL A 296 0.09 13.30 -5.50
C VAL A 296 0.45 11.96 -4.84
N ARG A 297 -0.16 10.88 -5.30
CA ARG A 297 0.17 9.52 -4.88
C ARG A 297 1.33 8.99 -5.72
N VAL A 298 2.29 8.37 -5.07
CA VAL A 298 3.51 7.84 -5.69
C VAL A 298 3.93 6.54 -5.01
N GLU A 299 4.60 5.69 -5.77
CA GLU A 299 5.45 4.63 -5.26
C GLU A 299 6.91 5.03 -5.45
N VAL A 300 7.72 4.86 -4.41
CA VAL A 300 9.14 5.26 -4.40
C VAL A 300 10.00 4.07 -4.04
N GLU A 301 10.82 3.64 -4.98
CA GLU A 301 11.83 2.59 -4.77
C GLU A 301 13.22 3.20 -4.53
N GLY A 302 13.96 2.63 -3.59
CA GLY A 302 15.31 3.12 -3.28
C GLY A 302 15.96 2.42 -2.10
N SER A 303 16.70 3.19 -1.30
CA SER A 303 17.29 2.77 -0.02
C SER A 303 17.06 3.82 1.04
N ILE A 304 16.84 3.40 2.30
CA ILE A 304 16.77 4.33 3.42
C ILE A 304 18.16 4.48 4.02
N GLN A 305 18.64 5.71 4.09
CA GLN A 305 19.95 6.08 4.65
C GLN A 305 19.78 7.30 5.57
N ASN A 306 20.13 7.15 6.84
CA ASN A 306 19.99 8.19 7.86
C ASN A 306 18.57 8.78 7.91
N GLY A 307 17.54 7.94 7.74
CA GLY A 307 16.14 8.33 7.76
C GLY A 307 15.66 9.10 6.51
N VAL A 308 16.39 9.05 5.41
CA VAL A 308 16.01 9.61 4.10
C VAL A 308 15.93 8.47 3.10
N LEU A 309 14.83 8.38 2.36
CA LEU A 309 14.68 7.47 1.22
C LEU A 309 15.40 8.09 0.01
N ILE A 310 16.54 7.51 -0.34
CA ILE A 310 17.29 7.86 -1.54
C ILE A 310 16.68 7.09 -2.70
N ALA A 311 15.85 7.76 -3.47
CA ALA A 311 15.06 7.14 -4.52
C ALA A 311 15.91 6.79 -5.75
N ARG A 312 15.66 5.59 -6.30
CA ARG A 312 16.11 5.13 -7.62
C ARG A 312 15.01 5.34 -8.66
N LYS A 313 13.77 5.07 -8.27
CA LYS A 313 12.56 5.22 -9.10
C LYS A 313 11.47 5.94 -8.30
N VAL A 314 10.69 6.74 -8.98
CA VAL A 314 9.42 7.30 -8.50
C VAL A 314 8.38 7.01 -9.58
N GLU A 315 7.35 6.29 -9.23
CA GLU A 315 6.21 6.00 -10.08
C GLU A 315 5.00 6.80 -9.63
N PHE A 316 4.32 7.41 -10.59
CA PHE A 316 3.07 8.12 -10.32
C PHE A 316 1.91 7.14 -10.32
N GLU A 317 1.25 7.03 -9.18
CA GLU A 317 0.13 6.14 -8.98
C GLU A 317 -1.18 6.78 -9.43
N ASP A 318 -1.91 6.06 -10.28
CA ASP A 318 -3.23 6.45 -10.75
C ASP A 318 -4.25 5.41 -10.29
N ASP A 319 -5.20 5.81 -9.43
CA ASP A 319 -6.27 4.95 -8.93
C ASP A 319 -7.13 4.29 -10.04
N GLU A 320 -6.98 4.76 -11.29
CA GLU A 320 -7.66 4.21 -12.45
C GLU A 320 -6.82 3.19 -13.24
N SER A 321 -5.52 3.05 -12.95
CA SER A 321 -4.67 2.06 -13.64
C SER A 321 -5.14 0.63 -13.38
N GLU A 322 -4.97 -0.25 -14.37
CA GLU A 322 -5.38 -1.67 -14.22
C GLU A 322 -4.49 -2.37 -13.20
N ASP A 323 -3.20 -2.06 -13.16
CA ASP A 323 -2.22 -2.66 -12.26
C ASP A 323 -2.53 -2.30 -10.80
N GLU A 324 -2.91 -1.05 -10.52
CA GLU A 324 -3.33 -0.58 -9.21
C GLU A 324 -4.56 -1.30 -8.64
N ARG A 325 -5.41 -1.83 -9.50
CA ARG A 325 -6.63 -2.53 -9.11
C ARG A 325 -6.48 -4.04 -9.10
N GLU A 326 -5.33 -4.56 -9.54
CA GLU A 326 -5.11 -6.01 -9.58
C GLU A 326 -5.01 -6.58 -8.15
N ILE A 327 -5.74 -7.66 -7.94
CA ILE A 327 -5.75 -8.46 -6.73
C ILE A 327 -5.32 -9.86 -7.11
N GLU A 328 -4.33 -10.40 -6.39
CA GLU A 328 -3.85 -11.75 -6.61
C GLU A 328 -4.07 -12.63 -5.36
N LEU A 329 -4.78 -13.73 -5.50
CA LEU A 329 -5.15 -14.62 -4.40
C LEU A 329 -4.66 -16.05 -4.68
N HIS A 330 -3.89 -16.61 -3.75
CA HIS A 330 -3.43 -17.99 -3.80
C HIS A 330 -4.02 -18.80 -2.64
N GLY A 331 -4.67 -19.92 -2.94
CA GLY A 331 -5.19 -20.80 -1.91
C GLY A 331 -6.30 -21.72 -2.37
N ALA A 332 -6.79 -22.53 -1.44
CA ALA A 332 -7.86 -23.46 -1.71
C ALA A 332 -9.22 -22.78 -1.80
N ILE A 333 -9.99 -23.13 -2.80
CA ILE A 333 -11.40 -22.75 -2.96
C ILE A 333 -12.21 -23.28 -1.77
N SER A 334 -13.09 -22.45 -1.23
CA SER A 334 -14.11 -22.83 -0.27
C SER A 334 -15.45 -22.16 -0.63
N GLY A 335 -16.57 -22.69 -0.15
CA GLY A 335 -17.89 -22.12 -0.39
C GLY A 335 -18.28 -22.04 -1.88
N PHE A 336 -17.77 -22.93 -2.72
CA PHE A 336 -18.08 -22.95 -4.16
C PHE A 336 -19.58 -23.08 -4.40
N THR A 337 -20.14 -22.14 -5.14
CA THR A 337 -21.55 -22.13 -5.55
C THR A 337 -21.65 -21.83 -7.04
N ALA A 338 -22.12 -22.81 -7.81
CA ALA A 338 -22.37 -22.62 -9.23
C ALA A 338 -23.56 -21.69 -9.47
N GLY A 339 -23.38 -20.74 -10.38
CA GLY A 339 -24.43 -19.88 -10.90
C GLY A 339 -24.99 -20.40 -12.23
N THR A 340 -25.55 -19.49 -13.03
CA THR A 340 -26.05 -19.80 -14.38
C THR A 340 -24.93 -19.66 -15.43
N GLY A 341 -24.89 -20.59 -16.40
CA GLY A 341 -23.87 -20.59 -17.47
C GLY A 341 -22.47 -20.83 -16.93
N SER A 342 -21.52 -19.95 -17.28
CA SER A 342 -20.14 -20.00 -16.80
C SER A 342 -19.91 -19.10 -15.60
N SER A 343 -20.91 -18.86 -14.76
CA SER A 343 -20.79 -18.04 -13.55
C SER A 343 -20.73 -18.92 -12.29
N ALA A 344 -19.88 -18.56 -11.36
CA ALA A 344 -19.83 -19.15 -10.02
C ALA A 344 -19.26 -18.16 -9.01
N THR A 345 -19.52 -18.41 -7.73
CA THR A 345 -18.91 -17.70 -6.61
C THR A 345 -18.20 -18.68 -5.69
N PHE A 346 -17.11 -18.25 -5.10
CA PHE A 346 -16.36 -19.02 -4.10
C PHE A 346 -15.52 -18.08 -3.23
N VAL A 347 -14.83 -18.62 -2.25
CA VAL A 347 -13.97 -17.87 -1.35
C VAL A 347 -12.55 -18.42 -1.43
N VAL A 348 -11.56 -17.54 -1.53
CA VAL A 348 -10.12 -17.85 -1.41
C VAL A 348 -9.53 -16.96 -0.31
N ARG A 349 -8.92 -17.56 0.70
CA ARG A 349 -8.34 -16.82 1.85
C ARG A 349 -9.29 -15.81 2.51
N GLY A 350 -10.58 -16.11 2.58
CA GLY A 350 -11.58 -15.22 3.16
C GLY A 350 -12.09 -14.13 2.23
N VAL A 351 -11.56 -14.02 1.01
CA VAL A 351 -11.99 -13.06 0.00
C VAL A 351 -13.01 -13.74 -0.92
N ALA A 352 -14.16 -13.09 -1.10
CA ALA A 352 -15.19 -13.55 -2.04
C ALA A 352 -14.71 -13.33 -3.48
N VAL A 353 -14.85 -14.35 -4.30
CA VAL A 353 -14.48 -14.34 -5.72
C VAL A 353 -15.68 -14.71 -6.57
N ARG A 354 -15.88 -13.98 -7.66
CA ARG A 354 -16.83 -14.28 -8.72
C ARG A 354 -16.10 -14.55 -10.03
N VAL A 355 -16.41 -15.65 -10.66
CA VAL A 355 -16.03 -15.95 -12.05
C VAL A 355 -17.25 -15.81 -12.95
N ASP A 356 -17.04 -15.46 -14.22
CA ASP A 356 -18.08 -15.32 -15.23
C ASP A 356 -17.56 -15.72 -16.62
N GLY A 357 -18.34 -15.43 -17.67
CA GLY A 357 -17.98 -15.80 -19.06
C GLY A 357 -16.75 -15.05 -19.61
N THR A 358 -16.24 -14.04 -18.92
CA THR A 358 -15.04 -13.27 -19.30
C THR A 358 -13.77 -13.78 -18.61
N THR A 359 -13.91 -14.64 -17.58
CA THR A 359 -12.78 -15.19 -16.83
C THR A 359 -11.96 -16.14 -17.71
N THR A 360 -10.66 -15.89 -17.79
CA THR A 360 -9.68 -16.76 -18.48
C THR A 360 -9.17 -17.85 -17.55
N TYR A 361 -9.04 -19.07 -18.07
CA TYR A 361 -8.50 -20.20 -17.32
C TYR A 361 -7.17 -20.65 -17.94
N LYS A 362 -6.13 -20.83 -17.12
CA LYS A 362 -4.77 -21.23 -17.53
C LYS A 362 -4.39 -22.61 -17.02
N ASP A 363 -3.27 -23.11 -17.47
CA ASP A 363 -2.63 -24.38 -17.03
C ASP A 363 -3.57 -25.59 -17.07
N GLY A 364 -4.39 -25.65 -18.12
CA GLY A 364 -5.34 -26.74 -18.32
C GLY A 364 -6.53 -26.74 -17.36
N LEU A 365 -6.68 -25.71 -16.55
CA LEU A 365 -7.89 -25.51 -15.75
C LEU A 365 -9.06 -25.11 -16.65
N SER A 366 -10.27 -25.42 -16.23
CA SER A 366 -11.50 -25.00 -16.89
C SER A 366 -12.57 -24.70 -15.85
N PHE A 367 -13.59 -23.94 -16.22
CA PHE A 367 -14.72 -23.65 -15.34
C PHE A 367 -15.32 -24.92 -14.68
N GLY A 368 -15.50 -25.99 -15.45
CA GLY A 368 -16.08 -27.26 -14.96
C GLY A 368 -15.20 -28.02 -13.96
N ALA A 369 -13.94 -27.62 -13.79
CA ALA A 369 -13.03 -28.23 -12.82
C ALA A 369 -12.96 -27.48 -11.49
N LEU A 370 -13.63 -26.32 -11.37
CA LEU A 370 -13.68 -25.56 -10.13
C LEU A 370 -14.50 -26.32 -9.08
N ALA A 371 -13.91 -26.52 -7.90
CA ALA A 371 -14.55 -27.21 -6.79
C ALA A 371 -13.89 -26.79 -5.46
N ASN A 372 -14.58 -27.05 -4.34
CA ASN A 372 -14.00 -26.87 -3.01
C ASN A 372 -12.70 -27.66 -2.86
N SER A 373 -11.74 -27.12 -2.15
CA SER A 373 -10.40 -27.64 -1.87
C SER A 373 -9.44 -27.65 -3.07
N LEU A 374 -9.85 -27.19 -4.26
CA LEU A 374 -8.92 -26.97 -5.37
C LEU A 374 -8.03 -25.76 -5.03
N ALA A 375 -6.71 -25.95 -5.05
CA ALA A 375 -5.76 -24.84 -4.93
C ALA A 375 -5.73 -24.05 -6.25
N VAL A 376 -5.92 -22.75 -6.16
CA VAL A 376 -5.97 -21.84 -7.32
C VAL A 376 -5.20 -20.55 -7.03
N GLU A 377 -4.62 -20.00 -8.08
CA GLU A 377 -4.25 -18.61 -8.18
C GLU A 377 -5.37 -17.89 -8.95
N VAL A 378 -5.82 -16.79 -8.39
CA VAL A 378 -6.86 -15.94 -8.97
C VAL A 378 -6.30 -14.54 -9.12
N LYS A 379 -6.31 -14.00 -10.33
CA LYS A 379 -6.11 -12.58 -10.59
C LYS A 379 -7.44 -11.92 -10.93
N GLY A 380 -7.64 -10.72 -10.43
CA GLY A 380 -8.91 -10.03 -10.62
C GLY A 380 -8.90 -8.63 -10.04
N ARG A 381 -10.08 -8.03 -9.97
CA ARG A 381 -10.28 -6.68 -9.42
C ARG A 381 -11.56 -6.64 -8.60
N LEU A 382 -11.66 -5.65 -7.71
CA LEU A 382 -12.89 -5.46 -6.93
C LEU A 382 -14.08 -5.18 -7.84
N ASP A 383 -15.21 -5.79 -7.52
CA ASP A 383 -16.51 -5.41 -8.05
C ASP A 383 -16.96 -4.07 -7.47
N THR A 384 -17.99 -3.49 -8.01
CA THR A 384 -18.60 -2.22 -7.55
C THR A 384 -19.13 -2.27 -6.12
N ASP A 385 -19.26 -3.46 -5.53
CA ASP A 385 -19.60 -3.65 -4.12
C ASP A 385 -18.42 -3.39 -3.16
N GLY A 386 -17.19 -3.27 -3.70
CA GLY A 386 -15.97 -3.10 -2.93
C GLY A 386 -15.55 -4.30 -2.07
N ALA A 387 -16.22 -5.45 -2.20
CA ALA A 387 -16.02 -6.62 -1.34
C ALA A 387 -15.74 -7.91 -2.11
N THR A 388 -16.26 -8.03 -3.32
CA THR A 388 -16.12 -9.21 -4.18
C THR A 388 -15.04 -8.97 -5.24
N VAL A 389 -14.17 -9.95 -5.46
CA VAL A 389 -13.20 -9.94 -6.56
C VAL A 389 -13.81 -10.59 -7.79
N ILE A 390 -13.89 -9.85 -8.89
CA ILE A 390 -14.21 -10.38 -10.21
C ILE A 390 -12.92 -10.94 -10.80
N ALA A 391 -12.86 -12.25 -10.98
CA ALA A 391 -11.68 -12.90 -11.53
C ALA A 391 -11.52 -12.63 -13.02
N THR A 392 -10.40 -12.10 -13.43
CA THR A 392 -9.98 -11.98 -14.84
C THR A 392 -9.26 -13.24 -15.30
N GLU A 393 -8.49 -13.86 -14.39
CA GLU A 393 -7.76 -15.10 -14.65
C GLU A 393 -7.83 -16.04 -13.45
N VAL A 394 -7.92 -17.34 -13.72
CA VAL A 394 -7.80 -18.41 -12.72
C VAL A 394 -6.89 -19.51 -13.27
N LYS A 395 -5.89 -19.90 -12.51
CA LYS A 395 -5.01 -21.06 -12.80
C LYS A 395 -4.88 -21.96 -11.58
N ARG A 396 -4.25 -23.15 -11.75
CA ARG A 396 -3.89 -23.98 -10.60
C ARG A 396 -2.76 -23.31 -9.83
N ASP A 397 -2.84 -23.35 -8.50
CA ASP A 397 -1.75 -22.95 -7.62
C ASP A 397 -0.94 -24.22 -7.30
N ASP A 398 0.36 -24.26 -7.73
CA ASP A 398 1.26 -25.42 -7.64
C ASP A 398 2.00 -25.47 -6.28
#